data_fdf154594cb3be8c160062b3fdc7e81f
#
_entry.id   fdf154594cb3be8c160062b3fdc7e81f
#
_cell.length_a   1.000
_cell.length_b   1.000
_cell.length_c   1.000
_cell.angle_alpha   90.00
_cell.angle_beta   90.00
_cell.angle_gamma   90.00
#
_symmetry.space_group_name_H-M   'P 1'
#
loop_
_entity.id
_entity.type
_entity.pdbx_description
1 polymer ?
#
loop_
_entity_poly.entity_id
_entity_poly.type
_entity_poly.pdbx_seq_one_letter_code
_entity_poly.pdbx_strand_id
1 'polypeptide(L)'
;MYTPVAADVAKLRNTTGAGMMDCKKALVEAEGDFEKAIEILRKKGQKIAANRADRESTEGAVIARVNEDNTLGAIISLNCETDFVAKNDAFVELAHELAEQAMNYASKEEFLASDFHGITVAEKLIEQTGVIGEKIEIGAFERIEGPFLGAYIHAGNKIAAITALSAKVDGVAEAARNISMQVASMSPEVLSYKDFSPEFIAAETDARIAAIEKDNEELVRLGKPLKNVPKYVSYAQLTEQVLKQAEEDAKAELKAEGKPEQIWDKILPGKVQRFISDNTSLDQEKALLDQNYIKDGDMKVSQYVKSVNPDLEVVRFVRVSL
;
A
#
# COMPACT_ATOMS: atom_id res chain seq x y z
N MET A 1 47.41 -6.83 28.03
CA MET A 1 45.93 -6.83 27.67
C MET A 1 45.54 -5.39 27.44
N TYR A 2 45.08 -5.05 26.25
CA TYR A 2 44.65 -3.68 25.91
C TYR A 2 43.45 -3.28 26.76
N THR A 3 43.47 -2.07 27.31
CA THR A 3 42.35 -1.51 28.09
C THR A 3 41.77 -0.34 27.29
N PRO A 4 40.54 -0.49 26.68
CA PRO A 4 39.97 0.57 25.90
C PRO A 4 39.67 1.81 26.75
N VAL A 5 40.03 2.99 26.25
CA VAL A 5 39.60 4.25 26.85
C VAL A 5 38.17 4.59 26.42
N ALA A 6 37.46 5.35 27.25
CA ALA A 6 36.05 5.70 26.98
C ALA A 6 35.83 6.41 25.63
N ALA A 7 36.84 7.21 25.19
CA ALA A 7 36.80 7.91 23.91
C ALA A 7 36.82 6.95 22.72
N ASP A 8 37.63 5.89 22.76
CA ASP A 8 37.71 4.89 21.67
C ASP A 8 36.44 4.06 21.60
N VAL A 9 35.88 3.70 22.77
CA VAL A 9 34.58 3.00 22.83
C VAL A 9 33.45 3.86 22.25
N ALA A 10 33.41 5.16 22.61
CA ALA A 10 32.44 6.10 22.07
C ALA A 10 32.62 6.29 20.56
N LYS A 11 33.86 6.42 20.07
CA LYS A 11 34.17 6.53 18.64
C LYS A 11 33.68 5.29 17.88
N LEU A 12 34.00 4.08 18.35
CA LEU A 12 33.57 2.84 17.71
C LEU A 12 32.06 2.69 17.71
N ARG A 13 31.39 3.07 18.81
CA ARG A 13 29.95 3.10 18.88
C ARG A 13 29.34 4.06 17.87
N ASN A 14 29.87 5.27 17.76
CA ASN A 14 29.34 6.27 16.80
C ASN A 14 29.53 5.81 15.35
N THR A 15 30.60 5.06 15.07
CA THR A 15 30.87 4.51 13.72
C THR A 15 29.99 3.32 13.38
N THR A 16 29.73 2.42 14.35
CA THR A 16 29.07 1.13 14.09
C THR A 16 27.63 1.03 14.60
N GLY A 17 27.20 1.97 15.45
CA GLY A 17 25.90 1.88 16.13
C GLY A 17 25.82 0.79 17.21
N ALA A 18 26.86 -0.06 17.36
CA ALA A 18 26.85 -1.19 18.27
C ALA A 18 26.77 -0.77 19.74
N GLY A 19 26.29 -1.66 20.60
CA GLY A 19 26.16 -1.41 22.03
C GLY A 19 27.53 -1.13 22.69
N MET A 20 27.55 -0.26 23.70
CA MET A 20 28.81 0.20 24.36
C MET A 20 29.68 -0.97 24.90
N MET A 21 28.99 -2.00 25.44
CA MET A 21 29.72 -3.19 25.96
C MET A 21 30.31 -4.06 24.85
N ASP A 22 29.64 -4.12 23.70
CA ASP A 22 30.10 -4.85 22.53
C ASP A 22 31.28 -4.14 21.89
N CYS A 23 31.24 -2.81 21.76
CA CYS A 23 32.35 -2.00 21.31
C CYS A 23 33.59 -2.17 22.23
N LYS A 24 33.37 -2.15 23.57
CA LYS A 24 34.45 -2.38 24.52
C LYS A 24 35.07 -3.76 24.36
N LYS A 25 34.26 -4.82 24.24
CA LYS A 25 34.76 -6.20 24.06
C LYS A 25 35.53 -6.35 22.73
N ALA A 26 34.94 -5.78 21.63
CA ALA A 26 35.63 -5.82 20.34
C ALA A 26 36.97 -5.13 20.33
N LEU A 27 37.09 -3.95 20.98
CA LEU A 27 38.38 -3.26 21.13
C LEU A 27 39.38 -4.03 21.96
N VAL A 28 38.96 -4.73 23.03
CA VAL A 28 39.86 -5.60 23.82
C VAL A 28 40.37 -6.76 22.97
N GLU A 29 39.49 -7.44 22.24
CA GLU A 29 39.81 -8.59 21.38
C GLU A 29 40.70 -8.17 20.19
N ALA A 30 40.45 -6.97 19.64
CA ALA A 30 41.25 -6.37 18.58
C ALA A 30 42.56 -5.72 19.06
N GLU A 31 42.86 -5.78 20.37
CA GLU A 31 44.07 -5.15 20.96
C GLU A 31 44.19 -3.64 20.64
N GLY A 32 43.02 -2.95 20.48
CA GLY A 32 42.96 -1.52 20.17
C GLY A 32 42.96 -1.20 18.68
N ASP A 33 43.07 -2.19 17.81
CA ASP A 33 42.94 -2.03 16.35
C ASP A 33 41.47 -1.78 15.98
N PHE A 34 41.20 -0.58 15.46
CA PHE A 34 39.84 -0.10 15.20
C PHE A 34 39.15 -0.86 14.04
N GLU A 35 39.92 -1.14 12.98
CA GLU A 35 39.41 -1.88 11.81
C GLU A 35 39.08 -3.34 12.18
N LYS A 36 39.96 -3.99 12.94
CA LYS A 36 39.67 -5.33 13.45
C LYS A 36 38.49 -5.36 14.42
N ALA A 37 38.30 -4.31 15.24
CA ALA A 37 37.17 -4.21 16.13
C ALA A 37 35.85 -4.09 15.33
N ILE A 38 35.83 -3.33 14.24
CA ILE A 38 34.68 -3.25 13.30
C ILE A 38 34.38 -4.64 12.70
N GLU A 39 35.44 -5.36 12.25
CA GLU A 39 35.27 -6.69 11.68
C GLU A 39 34.71 -7.71 12.69
N ILE A 40 35.14 -7.66 13.95
CA ILE A 40 34.62 -8.49 15.04
C ILE A 40 33.14 -8.21 15.27
N LEU A 41 32.74 -6.92 15.30
CA LEU A 41 31.33 -6.53 15.44
C LEU A 41 30.48 -6.99 14.24
N ARG A 42 31.02 -6.89 13.02
CA ARG A 42 30.36 -7.36 11.81
C ARG A 42 30.14 -8.88 11.83
N LYS A 43 31.15 -9.67 12.21
CA LYS A 43 31.02 -11.14 12.38
C LYS A 43 29.99 -11.51 13.45
N LYS A 44 29.93 -10.74 14.53
CA LYS A 44 28.91 -10.91 15.57
C LYS A 44 27.51 -10.64 14.99
N GLY A 45 27.33 -9.57 14.22
CA GLY A 45 26.09 -9.26 13.53
C GLY A 45 25.63 -10.38 12.59
N GLN A 46 26.53 -10.92 11.78
CA GLN A 46 26.28 -12.07 10.89
C GLN A 46 25.78 -13.30 11.67
N LYS A 47 26.39 -13.61 12.81
CA LYS A 47 25.97 -14.73 13.68
C LYS A 47 24.56 -14.49 14.24
N ILE A 48 24.24 -13.26 14.67
CA ILE A 48 22.91 -12.91 15.16
C ILE A 48 21.89 -13.03 14.02
N ALA A 49 22.20 -12.51 12.84
CA ALA A 49 21.35 -12.58 11.67
C ALA A 49 21.06 -14.04 11.25
N ALA A 50 22.09 -14.91 11.24
CA ALA A 50 21.91 -16.33 10.96
C ALA A 50 20.98 -17.02 11.97
N ASN A 51 21.11 -16.71 13.27
CA ASN A 51 20.26 -17.27 14.32
C ASN A 51 18.81 -16.75 14.28
N ARG A 52 18.54 -15.67 13.54
CA ARG A 52 17.23 -15.05 13.40
C ARG A 52 16.62 -15.21 12.02
N ALA A 53 17.27 -15.93 11.11
CA ALA A 53 16.84 -16.08 9.74
C ALA A 53 15.38 -16.60 9.63
N ASP A 54 15.00 -17.53 10.49
CA ASP A 54 13.67 -18.16 10.52
C ASP A 54 12.63 -17.36 11.33
N ARG A 55 13.00 -16.19 11.87
CA ARG A 55 12.03 -15.34 12.57
C ARG A 55 11.13 -14.60 11.59
N GLU A 56 9.86 -14.43 11.97
CA GLU A 56 8.94 -13.59 11.24
C GLU A 56 9.21 -12.11 11.56
N SER A 57 9.21 -11.27 10.52
CA SER A 57 9.37 -9.82 10.61
C SER A 57 8.15 -9.14 9.99
N THR A 58 7.04 -9.13 10.75
CA THR A 58 5.72 -8.63 10.32
C THR A 58 5.48 -7.16 10.67
N GLU A 59 6.38 -6.58 11.46
CA GLU A 59 6.39 -5.17 11.81
C GLU A 59 7.40 -4.40 10.96
N GLY A 60 7.38 -3.06 10.98
CA GLY A 60 8.33 -2.27 10.21
C GLY A 60 7.81 -0.91 9.78
N ALA A 61 8.50 -0.32 8.78
CA ALA A 61 8.14 0.95 8.16
C ALA A 61 8.05 0.81 6.64
N VAL A 62 6.91 1.16 6.07
CA VAL A 62 6.67 1.26 4.63
C VAL A 62 6.87 2.70 4.20
N ILE A 63 7.86 2.94 3.36
CA ILE A 63 8.25 4.27 2.91
C ILE A 63 8.13 4.36 1.40
N ALA A 64 7.41 5.38 0.94
CA ALA A 64 7.31 5.77 -0.46
C ALA A 64 8.12 7.04 -0.72
N ARG A 65 8.88 7.05 -1.82
CA ARG A 65 9.64 8.20 -2.29
C ARG A 65 9.35 8.44 -3.77
N VAL A 66 9.38 9.72 -4.15
CA VAL A 66 9.28 10.17 -5.54
C VAL A 66 10.40 11.19 -5.75
N ASN A 67 11.07 11.13 -6.90
CA ASN A 67 12.15 12.06 -7.25
C ASN A 67 11.61 13.50 -7.44
N GLU A 68 12.52 14.47 -7.52
CA GLU A 68 12.17 15.90 -7.64
C GLU A 68 11.30 16.22 -8.87
N ASP A 69 11.49 15.48 -9.97
CA ASP A 69 10.73 15.68 -11.21
C ASP A 69 9.35 15.01 -11.19
N ASN A 70 9.05 14.22 -10.16
CA ASN A 70 7.83 13.41 -10.03
C ASN A 70 7.64 12.37 -11.16
N THR A 71 8.73 11.81 -11.69
CA THR A 71 8.70 10.86 -12.80
C THR A 71 9.13 9.45 -12.42
N LEU A 72 9.80 9.31 -11.29
CA LEU A 72 10.33 8.06 -10.77
C LEU A 72 10.02 7.97 -9.28
N GLY A 73 9.58 6.79 -8.83
CA GLY A 73 9.32 6.53 -7.42
C GLY A 73 9.62 5.10 -7.02
N ALA A 74 9.79 4.90 -5.71
CA ALA A 74 9.90 3.58 -5.11
C ALA A 74 9.14 3.50 -3.79
N ILE A 75 8.65 2.31 -3.47
CA ILE A 75 8.16 1.94 -2.15
C ILE A 75 8.98 0.77 -1.66
N ILE A 76 9.49 0.86 -0.45
CA ILE A 76 10.06 -0.27 0.27
C ILE A 76 9.35 -0.48 1.60
N SER A 77 9.38 -1.70 2.10
CA SER A 77 9.15 -1.96 3.52
C SER A 77 10.45 -2.41 4.18
N LEU A 78 10.89 -1.69 5.21
CA LEU A 78 11.94 -2.14 6.12
C LEU A 78 11.26 -2.85 7.28
N ASN A 79 11.42 -4.16 7.34
CA ASN A 79 10.72 -5.03 8.29
C ASN A 79 11.57 -5.32 9.53
N CYS A 80 10.91 -5.49 10.67
CA CYS A 80 11.45 -5.89 11.95
C CYS A 80 10.50 -6.82 12.70
N GLU A 81 10.92 -7.38 13.85
CA GLU A 81 10.11 -8.31 14.61
C GLU A 81 9.05 -7.61 15.48
N THR A 82 9.34 -6.40 16.01
CA THR A 82 8.47 -5.71 16.96
C THR A 82 8.10 -4.29 16.54
N ASP A 83 6.94 -3.84 17.00
CA ASP A 83 6.47 -2.47 16.81
C ASP A 83 7.31 -1.43 17.58
N PHE A 84 8.02 -1.82 18.63
CA PHE A 84 8.97 -0.95 19.34
C PHE A 84 10.11 -0.50 18.44
N VAL A 85 10.69 -1.42 17.67
CA VAL A 85 11.74 -1.13 16.68
C VAL A 85 11.15 -0.32 15.52
N ALA A 86 9.99 -0.70 15.01
CA ALA A 86 9.32 -0.01 13.90
C ALA A 86 9.04 1.48 14.19
N LYS A 87 8.84 1.85 15.46
CA LYS A 87 8.57 3.23 15.90
C LYS A 87 9.83 4.02 16.27
N ASN A 88 11.01 3.39 16.24
CA ASN A 88 12.26 4.06 16.57
C ASN A 88 12.65 5.04 15.45
N ASP A 89 12.95 6.30 15.81
CA ASP A 89 13.28 7.35 14.84
C ASP A 89 14.45 6.97 13.94
N ALA A 90 15.52 6.40 14.49
CA ALA A 90 16.69 6.00 13.69
C ALA A 90 16.37 4.84 12.71
N PHE A 91 15.45 3.94 13.08
CA PHE A 91 14.97 2.88 12.18
C PHE A 91 14.14 3.46 11.03
N VAL A 92 13.25 4.41 11.34
CA VAL A 92 12.42 5.08 10.33
C VAL A 92 13.29 5.94 9.41
N GLU A 93 14.30 6.63 9.94
CA GLU A 93 15.24 7.42 9.16
C GLU A 93 16.03 6.53 8.18
N LEU A 94 16.55 5.39 8.65
CA LEU A 94 17.20 4.39 7.77
C LEU A 94 16.23 3.91 6.66
N ALA A 95 14.96 3.67 6.98
CA ALA A 95 13.98 3.28 5.99
C ALA A 95 13.77 4.39 4.93
N HIS A 96 13.82 5.66 5.31
CA HIS A 96 13.76 6.78 4.38
C HIS A 96 14.99 6.87 3.46
N GLU A 97 16.19 6.70 4.00
CA GLU A 97 17.44 6.68 3.22
C GLU A 97 17.45 5.52 2.22
N LEU A 98 17.05 4.34 2.67
CA LEU A 98 16.96 3.16 1.82
C LEU A 98 15.89 3.31 0.72
N ALA A 99 14.75 3.95 1.01
CA ALA A 99 13.72 4.22 0.00
C ALA A 99 14.20 5.22 -1.07
N GLU A 100 14.96 6.23 -0.68
CA GLU A 100 15.58 7.18 -1.62
C GLU A 100 16.54 6.47 -2.56
N GLN A 101 17.41 5.61 -2.03
CA GLN A 101 18.35 4.85 -2.83
C GLN A 101 17.64 3.82 -3.74
N ALA A 102 16.57 3.20 -3.26
CA ALA A 102 15.82 2.16 -3.98
C ALA A 102 15.32 2.62 -5.36
N MET A 103 15.05 3.90 -5.55
CA MET A 103 14.60 4.47 -6.84
C MET A 103 15.60 4.22 -7.97
N ASN A 104 16.89 4.04 -7.66
CA ASN A 104 17.96 3.90 -8.66
C ASN A 104 18.13 2.46 -9.20
N TYR A 105 17.39 1.49 -8.67
CA TYR A 105 17.55 0.07 -9.01
C TYR A 105 16.27 -0.53 -9.56
N ALA A 106 16.40 -1.44 -10.51
CA ALA A 106 15.26 -2.05 -11.18
C ALA A 106 14.67 -3.22 -10.40
N SER A 107 15.47 -3.87 -9.54
CA SER A 107 15.02 -5.01 -8.75
C SER A 107 15.51 -4.92 -7.29
N LYS A 108 14.85 -5.69 -6.43
CA LYS A 108 15.25 -5.86 -5.02
C LYS A 108 16.67 -6.44 -4.91
N GLU A 109 17.03 -7.37 -5.79
CA GLU A 109 18.34 -8.02 -5.81
C GLU A 109 19.46 -7.02 -6.13
N GLU A 110 19.26 -6.18 -7.16
CA GLU A 110 20.21 -5.12 -7.50
C GLU A 110 20.33 -4.10 -6.37
N PHE A 111 19.21 -3.71 -5.76
CA PHE A 111 19.19 -2.80 -4.63
C PHE A 111 19.93 -3.36 -3.43
N LEU A 112 19.71 -4.62 -3.05
CA LEU A 112 20.40 -5.26 -1.92
C LEU A 112 21.91 -5.39 -2.15
N ALA A 113 22.36 -5.54 -3.40
CA ALA A 113 23.78 -5.61 -3.77
C ALA A 113 24.46 -4.24 -3.93
N SER A 114 23.69 -3.15 -3.92
CA SER A 114 24.21 -1.81 -4.15
C SER A 114 25.00 -1.26 -2.96
N ASP A 115 25.92 -0.34 -3.25
CA ASP A 115 26.71 0.34 -2.20
C ASP A 115 25.84 1.27 -1.36
N PHE A 116 25.96 1.16 -0.06
CA PHE A 116 25.33 2.01 0.94
C PHE A 116 26.38 2.44 1.98
N HIS A 117 26.97 3.60 1.77
CA HIS A 117 28.04 4.14 2.64
C HIS A 117 29.26 3.22 2.79
N GLY A 118 29.69 2.59 1.69
CA GLY A 118 30.90 1.76 1.62
C GLY A 118 30.71 0.28 1.98
N ILE A 119 29.46 -0.14 2.22
CA ILE A 119 29.06 -1.55 2.35
C ILE A 119 27.82 -1.77 1.50
N THR A 120 27.43 -3.02 1.23
CA THR A 120 26.17 -3.27 0.53
C THR A 120 24.95 -3.03 1.41
N VAL A 121 23.80 -2.74 0.80
CA VAL A 121 22.52 -2.67 1.53
C VAL A 121 22.28 -3.96 2.32
N ALA A 122 22.54 -5.13 1.73
CA ALA A 122 22.40 -6.42 2.42
C ALA A 122 23.30 -6.50 3.67
N GLU A 123 24.55 -6.04 3.59
CA GLU A 123 25.47 -5.98 4.74
C GLU A 123 24.98 -4.98 5.78
N LYS A 124 24.38 -3.85 5.37
CA LYS A 124 23.79 -2.87 6.29
C LYS A 124 22.62 -3.46 7.08
N LEU A 125 21.78 -4.26 6.46
CA LEU A 125 20.67 -4.95 7.15
C LEU A 125 21.18 -5.97 8.17
N ILE A 126 22.25 -6.71 7.83
CA ILE A 126 22.93 -7.62 8.77
C ILE A 126 23.54 -6.85 9.95
N GLU A 127 24.19 -5.73 9.69
CA GLU A 127 24.74 -4.84 10.71
C GLU A 127 23.63 -4.37 11.66
N GLN A 128 22.51 -3.88 11.11
CA GLN A 128 21.37 -3.43 11.91
C GLN A 128 20.74 -4.57 12.72
N THR A 129 20.65 -5.78 12.15
CA THR A 129 20.21 -6.97 12.91
C THR A 129 21.15 -7.22 14.10
N GLY A 130 22.44 -7.04 13.92
CA GLY A 130 23.43 -7.17 15.00
C GLY A 130 23.31 -6.09 16.09
N VAL A 131 23.00 -4.86 15.70
CA VAL A 131 22.84 -3.69 16.59
C VAL A 131 21.55 -3.75 17.38
N ILE A 132 20.43 -4.01 16.68
CA ILE A 132 19.07 -3.98 17.24
C ILE A 132 18.77 -5.29 17.96
N GLY A 133 19.30 -6.41 17.47
CA GLY A 133 19.05 -7.75 18.00
C GLY A 133 17.74 -8.36 17.49
N GLU A 134 17.09 -7.79 16.48
CA GLU A 134 15.93 -8.32 15.77
C GLU A 134 16.27 -8.58 14.31
N LYS A 135 15.54 -9.45 13.63
CA LYS A 135 15.65 -9.64 12.19
C LYS A 135 15.23 -8.37 11.48
N ILE A 136 16.14 -7.81 10.68
CA ILE A 136 15.89 -6.63 9.85
C ILE A 136 16.06 -7.03 8.38
N GLU A 137 15.03 -6.80 7.57
CA GLU A 137 15.05 -7.14 6.15
C GLU A 137 14.21 -6.18 5.31
N ILE A 138 14.49 -6.12 4.01
CA ILE A 138 13.57 -5.52 3.04
C ILE A 138 12.48 -6.54 2.73
N GLY A 139 11.26 -6.26 3.15
CA GLY A 139 10.08 -7.08 2.83
C GLY A 139 9.64 -6.84 1.40
N ALA A 140 9.03 -5.68 1.15
CA ALA A 140 8.58 -5.26 -0.17
C ALA A 140 9.58 -4.31 -0.85
N PHE A 141 9.62 -4.39 -2.17
CA PHE A 141 10.33 -3.45 -3.04
C PHE A 141 9.49 -3.26 -4.30
N GLU A 142 9.03 -2.04 -4.52
CA GLU A 142 8.26 -1.66 -5.71
C GLU A 142 8.88 -0.40 -6.32
N ARG A 143 9.07 -0.40 -7.64
CA ARG A 143 9.54 0.74 -8.41
C ARG A 143 8.51 1.11 -9.47
N ILE A 144 8.26 2.38 -9.64
CA ILE A 144 7.27 2.90 -10.58
C ILE A 144 7.84 4.11 -11.34
N GLU A 145 7.57 4.15 -12.64
CA GLU A 145 7.85 5.30 -13.51
C GLU A 145 6.54 5.80 -14.13
N GLY A 146 6.49 7.07 -14.43
CA GLY A 146 5.32 7.65 -15.08
C GLY A 146 5.50 9.14 -15.41
N PRO A 147 4.58 9.72 -16.20
CA PRO A 147 4.64 11.13 -16.57
C PRO A 147 4.51 12.08 -15.38
N PHE A 148 3.75 11.68 -14.36
CA PHE A 148 3.67 12.37 -13.07
C PHE A 148 3.28 11.41 -11.95
N LEU A 149 4.08 11.38 -10.90
CA LEU A 149 3.86 10.53 -9.73
C LEU A 149 3.50 11.36 -8.50
N GLY A 150 2.60 10.82 -7.68
CA GLY A 150 2.38 11.29 -6.32
C GLY A 150 2.48 10.14 -5.33
N ALA A 151 2.98 10.43 -4.14
CA ALA A 151 3.13 9.46 -3.07
C ALA A 151 2.31 9.83 -1.84
N TYR A 152 1.90 8.82 -1.09
CA TYR A 152 1.27 8.96 0.21
C TYR A 152 1.77 7.87 1.16
N ILE A 153 2.20 8.28 2.34
CA ILE A 153 2.52 7.39 3.45
C ILE A 153 1.46 7.62 4.52
N HIS A 154 0.78 6.55 4.94
CA HIS A 154 -0.23 6.64 5.98
C HIS A 154 0.42 6.77 7.37
N ALA A 155 -0.27 7.45 8.29
CA ALA A 155 0.21 7.66 9.66
C ALA A 155 0.63 6.33 10.31
N GLY A 156 1.80 6.33 10.96
CA GLY A 156 2.41 5.15 11.54
C GLY A 156 3.23 4.29 10.59
N ASN A 157 3.42 4.73 9.32
CA ASN A 157 4.29 4.08 8.34
C ASN A 157 3.97 2.59 8.06
N LYS A 158 2.70 2.20 8.18
CA LYS A 158 2.27 0.82 7.92
C LYS A 158 1.80 0.58 6.50
N ILE A 159 1.44 1.64 5.80
CA ILE A 159 0.87 1.60 4.45
C ILE A 159 1.43 2.78 3.67
N ALA A 160 1.85 2.52 2.44
CA ALA A 160 2.19 3.56 1.49
C ALA A 160 1.67 3.22 0.08
N ALA A 161 1.43 4.25 -0.72
CA ALA A 161 1.03 4.12 -2.11
C ALA A 161 1.69 5.20 -2.98
N ILE A 162 1.93 4.85 -4.24
CA ILE A 162 2.31 5.78 -5.30
C ILE A 162 1.33 5.61 -6.45
N THR A 163 0.87 6.73 -7.00
CA THR A 163 -0.01 6.76 -8.18
C THR A 163 0.65 7.52 -9.32
N ALA A 164 0.59 6.96 -10.52
CA ALA A 164 1.05 7.58 -11.75
C ALA A 164 -0.14 8.18 -12.51
N LEU A 165 -0.04 9.46 -12.86
CA LEU A 165 -0.98 10.17 -13.71
C LEU A 165 -0.39 10.42 -15.10
N SER A 166 -1.25 10.52 -16.10
CA SER A 166 -0.88 10.53 -17.54
C SER A 166 -0.16 11.80 -18.01
N ALA A 167 -0.26 12.90 -17.27
CA ALA A 167 0.32 14.18 -17.67
C ALA A 167 0.61 15.10 -16.49
N LYS A 168 1.53 16.04 -16.70
CA LYS A 168 1.80 17.15 -15.77
C LYS A 168 0.92 18.34 -16.17
N VAL A 169 -0.16 18.55 -15.42
CA VAL A 169 -1.13 19.62 -15.61
C VAL A 169 -1.31 20.39 -14.30
N ASP A 170 -1.97 21.55 -14.35
CA ASP A 170 -2.28 22.31 -13.15
C ASP A 170 -3.11 21.47 -12.16
N GLY A 171 -2.75 21.50 -10.88
CA GLY A 171 -3.40 20.72 -9.83
C GLY A 171 -3.01 19.22 -9.78
N VAL A 172 -2.17 18.73 -10.69
CA VAL A 172 -1.80 17.30 -10.76
C VAL A 172 -1.09 16.80 -9.49
N ALA A 173 -0.29 17.63 -8.84
CA ALA A 173 0.44 17.23 -7.62
C ALA A 173 -0.53 16.90 -6.47
N GLU A 174 -1.55 17.72 -6.28
CA GLU A 174 -2.60 17.48 -5.32
C GLU A 174 -3.43 16.24 -5.71
N ALA A 175 -3.81 16.14 -6.98
CA ALA A 175 -4.56 15.00 -7.49
C ALA A 175 -3.81 13.67 -7.26
N ALA A 176 -2.55 13.59 -7.66
CA ALA A 176 -1.73 12.40 -7.50
C ALA A 176 -1.60 11.98 -6.02
N ARG A 177 -1.38 12.95 -5.11
CA ARG A 177 -1.34 12.70 -3.67
C ARG A 177 -2.69 12.21 -3.13
N ASN A 178 -3.80 12.83 -3.55
CA ASN A 178 -5.15 12.46 -3.10
C ASN A 178 -5.54 11.06 -3.59
N ILE A 179 -5.17 10.70 -4.82
CA ILE A 179 -5.42 9.36 -5.35
C ILE A 179 -4.52 8.33 -4.66
N SER A 180 -3.26 8.65 -4.36
CA SER A 180 -2.40 7.77 -3.57
C SER A 180 -2.96 7.54 -2.16
N MET A 181 -3.58 8.55 -1.55
CA MET A 181 -4.29 8.41 -0.27
C MET A 181 -5.53 7.52 -0.40
N GLN A 182 -6.29 7.64 -1.50
CA GLN A 182 -7.40 6.75 -1.85
C GLN A 182 -6.92 5.30 -1.95
N VAL A 183 -5.86 5.06 -2.72
CA VAL A 183 -5.23 3.72 -2.90
C VAL A 183 -4.78 3.14 -1.56
N ALA A 184 -4.10 3.93 -0.74
CA ALA A 184 -3.64 3.48 0.58
C ALA A 184 -4.80 3.06 1.49
N SER A 185 -5.89 3.84 1.48
CA SER A 185 -7.03 3.66 2.39
C SER A 185 -8.02 2.60 1.92
N MET A 186 -8.29 2.53 0.61
CA MET A 186 -9.36 1.68 0.06
C MET A 186 -8.85 0.39 -0.58
N SER A 187 -7.54 0.19 -0.68
CA SER A 187 -6.90 -1.04 -1.16
C SER A 187 -7.46 -1.58 -2.49
N PRO A 188 -7.58 -0.78 -3.55
CA PRO A 188 -8.02 -1.28 -4.84
C PRO A 188 -7.02 -2.31 -5.38
N GLU A 189 -7.52 -3.26 -6.18
CA GLU A 189 -6.70 -4.31 -6.80
C GLU A 189 -6.40 -3.99 -8.28
N VAL A 190 -7.32 -3.29 -8.94
CA VAL A 190 -7.22 -2.90 -10.36
C VAL A 190 -7.58 -1.43 -10.57
N LEU A 191 -7.25 -0.90 -11.75
CA LEU A 191 -7.63 0.48 -12.10
C LEU A 191 -9.14 0.63 -12.33
N SER A 192 -9.74 -0.28 -13.09
CA SER A 192 -11.14 -0.21 -13.51
C SER A 192 -11.79 -1.59 -13.47
N TYR A 193 -13.11 -1.65 -13.36
CA TYR A 193 -13.88 -2.89 -13.48
C TYR A 193 -13.60 -3.65 -14.79
N LYS A 194 -13.12 -2.97 -15.82
CA LYS A 194 -12.76 -3.56 -17.13
C LYS A 194 -11.52 -4.46 -17.05
N ASP A 195 -10.73 -4.33 -15.99
CA ASP A 195 -9.49 -5.06 -15.79
C ASP A 195 -9.72 -6.40 -15.07
N PHE A 196 -10.94 -6.65 -14.58
CA PHE A 196 -11.31 -7.94 -14.01
C PHE A 196 -11.53 -8.99 -15.11
N SER A 197 -11.03 -10.21 -14.88
CA SER A 197 -11.37 -11.33 -15.76
C SER A 197 -12.82 -11.81 -15.55
N PRO A 198 -13.48 -12.34 -16.58
CA PRO A 198 -14.83 -12.90 -16.45
C PRO A 198 -14.93 -14.01 -15.40
N GLU A 199 -13.89 -14.84 -15.28
CA GLU A 199 -13.81 -15.93 -14.29
C GLU A 199 -13.73 -15.38 -12.86
N PHE A 200 -12.96 -14.31 -12.66
CA PHE A 200 -12.88 -13.63 -11.38
C PHE A 200 -14.23 -13.01 -10.98
N ILE A 201 -14.89 -12.33 -11.90
CA ILE A 201 -16.21 -11.73 -11.66
C ILE A 201 -17.23 -12.83 -11.30
N ALA A 202 -17.22 -13.97 -12.00
CA ALA A 202 -18.13 -15.08 -11.72
C ALA A 202 -17.90 -15.64 -10.31
N ALA A 203 -16.65 -15.91 -9.94
CA ALA A 203 -16.30 -16.43 -8.61
C ALA A 203 -16.67 -15.44 -7.48
N GLU A 204 -16.42 -14.14 -7.68
CA GLU A 204 -16.80 -13.10 -6.71
C GLU A 204 -18.32 -12.94 -6.62
N THR A 205 -19.06 -13.11 -7.73
CA THR A 205 -20.51 -13.10 -7.74
C THR A 205 -21.07 -14.18 -6.86
N ASP A 206 -20.63 -15.42 -7.08
CA ASP A 206 -21.10 -16.58 -6.31
C ASP A 206 -20.73 -16.45 -4.82
N ALA A 207 -19.51 -16.03 -4.51
CA ALA A 207 -19.05 -15.87 -3.14
C ALA A 207 -19.83 -14.79 -2.38
N ARG A 208 -20.07 -13.63 -3.01
CA ARG A 208 -20.80 -12.51 -2.40
C ARG A 208 -22.28 -12.81 -2.19
N ILE A 209 -22.92 -13.46 -3.15
CA ILE A 209 -24.31 -13.91 -3.04
C ILE A 209 -24.45 -14.89 -1.89
N ALA A 210 -23.60 -15.95 -1.85
CA ALA A 210 -23.63 -16.95 -0.79
C ALA A 210 -23.39 -16.35 0.61
N ALA A 211 -22.50 -15.36 0.72
CA ALA A 211 -22.26 -14.66 1.98
C ALA A 211 -23.49 -13.85 2.45
N ILE A 212 -24.17 -13.15 1.55
CA ILE A 212 -25.37 -12.39 1.87
C ILE A 212 -26.54 -13.32 2.22
N GLU A 213 -26.71 -14.43 1.51
CA GLU A 213 -27.74 -15.42 1.82
C GLU A 213 -27.56 -16.02 3.19
N LYS A 214 -26.30 -16.39 3.54
CA LYS A 214 -25.95 -16.86 4.89
C LYS A 214 -26.23 -15.84 5.99
N ASP A 215 -25.88 -14.57 5.75
CA ASP A 215 -26.20 -13.47 6.67
C ASP A 215 -27.71 -13.31 6.83
N ASN A 216 -28.47 -13.45 5.74
CA ASN A 216 -29.92 -13.36 5.76
C ASN A 216 -30.58 -14.47 6.56
N GLU A 217 -30.04 -15.70 6.54
CA GLU A 217 -30.50 -16.78 7.42
C GLU A 217 -30.38 -16.40 8.90
N GLU A 218 -29.30 -15.74 9.29
CA GLU A 218 -29.11 -15.25 10.66
C GLU A 218 -30.05 -14.09 10.98
N LEU A 219 -30.24 -13.15 10.04
CA LEU A 219 -31.16 -12.02 10.19
C LEU A 219 -32.62 -12.49 10.37
N VAL A 220 -33.05 -13.55 9.66
CA VAL A 220 -34.37 -14.19 9.86
C VAL A 220 -34.50 -14.69 11.29
N ARG A 221 -33.50 -15.39 11.84
CA ARG A 221 -33.52 -15.91 13.23
C ARG A 221 -33.61 -14.78 14.25
N LEU A 222 -33.04 -13.63 13.93
CA LEU A 222 -33.01 -12.44 14.79
C LEU A 222 -34.24 -11.51 14.60
N GLY A 223 -35.14 -11.83 13.66
CA GLY A 223 -36.31 -10.97 13.32
C GLY A 223 -35.90 -9.61 12.76
N LYS A 224 -34.74 -9.50 12.10
CA LYS A 224 -34.22 -8.26 11.51
C LYS A 224 -34.54 -8.18 10.00
N PRO A 225 -34.56 -6.94 9.42
CA PRO A 225 -34.72 -6.78 7.98
C PRO A 225 -33.61 -7.50 7.21
N LEU A 226 -33.97 -8.13 6.10
CA LEU A 226 -33.04 -8.85 5.25
C LEU A 226 -32.22 -7.87 4.40
N LYS A 227 -30.98 -8.25 4.10
CA LYS A 227 -30.14 -7.60 3.10
C LYS A 227 -30.66 -7.95 1.71
N ASN A 228 -30.60 -7.00 0.80
CA ASN A 228 -30.90 -7.27 -0.61
C ASN A 228 -29.81 -8.19 -1.19
N VAL A 229 -30.21 -9.26 -1.88
CA VAL A 229 -29.30 -10.15 -2.60
C VAL A 229 -29.15 -9.61 -4.02
N PRO A 230 -27.98 -9.11 -4.42
CA PRO A 230 -27.79 -8.55 -5.74
C PRO A 230 -27.80 -9.66 -6.81
N LYS A 231 -28.22 -9.35 -8.03
CA LYS A 231 -28.11 -10.28 -9.17
C LYS A 231 -26.73 -10.25 -9.81
N TYR A 232 -26.05 -9.11 -9.70
CA TYR A 232 -24.75 -8.82 -10.29
C TYR A 232 -23.87 -8.14 -9.24
N VAL A 233 -22.55 -8.15 -9.45
CA VAL A 233 -21.57 -7.52 -8.55
C VAL A 233 -20.64 -6.55 -9.26
N SER A 234 -20.59 -6.57 -10.60
CA SER A 234 -19.74 -5.73 -11.43
C SER A 234 -20.51 -5.14 -12.61
N TYR A 235 -20.17 -3.91 -12.98
CA TYR A 235 -20.69 -3.23 -14.17
C TYR A 235 -20.43 -4.01 -15.46
N ALA A 236 -19.35 -4.82 -15.50
CA ALA A 236 -19.07 -5.72 -16.62
C ALA A 236 -20.20 -6.71 -16.93
N GLN A 237 -21.06 -7.01 -15.95
CA GLN A 237 -22.22 -7.90 -16.10
C GLN A 237 -23.49 -7.13 -16.52
N LEU A 238 -23.50 -5.80 -16.40
CA LEU A 238 -24.67 -4.96 -16.71
C LEU A 238 -24.70 -4.62 -18.20
N THR A 239 -25.08 -5.62 -19.01
CA THR A 239 -25.26 -5.43 -20.45
C THR A 239 -26.36 -4.40 -20.74
N GLU A 240 -26.39 -3.87 -21.96
CA GLU A 240 -27.44 -2.95 -22.41
C GLU A 240 -28.85 -3.54 -22.19
N GLN A 241 -29.02 -4.83 -22.42
CA GLN A 241 -30.28 -5.55 -22.19
C GLN A 241 -30.66 -5.56 -20.71
N VAL A 242 -29.67 -5.80 -19.80
CA VAL A 242 -29.89 -5.79 -18.34
C VAL A 242 -30.29 -4.40 -17.87
N LEU A 243 -29.62 -3.36 -18.34
CA LEU A 243 -29.95 -1.97 -17.97
C LEU A 243 -31.34 -1.56 -18.50
N LYS A 244 -31.68 -1.97 -19.70
CA LYS A 244 -33.02 -1.72 -20.25
C LYS A 244 -34.10 -2.44 -19.44
N GLN A 245 -33.87 -3.69 -19.05
CA GLN A 245 -34.80 -4.41 -18.19
C GLN A 245 -34.95 -3.73 -16.82
N ALA A 246 -33.85 -3.27 -16.21
CA ALA A 246 -33.90 -2.53 -14.94
C ALA A 246 -34.71 -1.22 -15.06
N GLU A 247 -34.63 -0.53 -16.21
CA GLU A 247 -35.44 0.64 -16.47
C GLU A 247 -36.93 0.29 -16.58
N GLU A 248 -37.28 -0.80 -17.29
CA GLU A 248 -38.68 -1.28 -17.41
C GLU A 248 -39.23 -1.71 -16.05
N ASP A 249 -38.44 -2.43 -15.24
CA ASP A 249 -38.84 -2.82 -13.89
C ASP A 249 -39.05 -1.59 -12.99
N ALA A 250 -38.20 -0.57 -13.08
CA ALA A 250 -38.38 0.68 -12.36
C ALA A 250 -39.65 1.45 -12.79
N LYS A 251 -40.00 1.44 -14.07
CA LYS A 251 -41.28 2.00 -14.58
C LYS A 251 -42.48 1.24 -14.01
N ALA A 252 -42.41 -0.09 -13.98
CA ALA A 252 -43.44 -0.94 -13.40
C ALA A 252 -43.67 -0.65 -11.91
N GLU A 253 -42.56 -0.47 -11.14
CA GLU A 253 -42.64 -0.08 -9.74
C GLU A 253 -43.31 1.30 -9.55
N LEU A 254 -42.89 2.32 -10.33
CA LEU A 254 -43.49 3.66 -10.27
C LEU A 254 -44.99 3.62 -10.56
N LYS A 255 -45.40 2.78 -11.49
CA LYS A 255 -46.83 2.57 -11.80
C LYS A 255 -47.58 1.92 -10.64
N ALA A 256 -46.98 0.90 -10.02
CA ALA A 256 -47.56 0.22 -8.86
C ALA A 256 -47.64 1.15 -7.63
N GLU A 257 -46.68 2.07 -7.46
CA GLU A 257 -46.70 3.12 -6.45
C GLU A 257 -47.72 4.25 -6.73
N GLY A 258 -48.39 4.21 -7.88
CA GLY A 258 -49.35 5.25 -8.28
C GLY A 258 -48.71 6.59 -8.61
N LYS A 259 -47.43 6.62 -8.97
CA LYS A 259 -46.75 7.86 -9.35
C LYS A 259 -47.18 8.33 -10.74
N PRO A 260 -47.55 9.62 -10.93
CA PRO A 260 -47.90 10.16 -12.23
C PRO A 260 -46.77 10.03 -13.25
N GLU A 261 -47.07 9.62 -14.47
CA GLU A 261 -46.09 9.46 -15.55
C GLU A 261 -45.28 10.75 -15.85
N GLN A 262 -45.90 11.91 -15.62
CA GLN A 262 -45.27 13.22 -15.84
C GLN A 262 -44.01 13.49 -14.98
N ILE A 263 -43.82 12.73 -13.88
CA ILE A 263 -42.69 12.89 -13.00
C ILE A 263 -41.66 11.75 -13.16
N TRP A 264 -41.95 10.75 -14.00
CA TRP A 264 -41.06 9.59 -14.16
C TRP A 264 -39.69 9.99 -14.71
N ASP A 265 -39.63 10.93 -15.67
CA ASP A 265 -38.38 11.42 -16.22
C ASP A 265 -37.40 11.98 -15.14
N LYS A 266 -37.95 12.44 -14.02
CA LYS A 266 -37.14 12.95 -12.88
C LYS A 266 -36.74 11.86 -11.90
N ILE A 267 -37.55 10.80 -11.77
CA ILE A 267 -37.31 9.73 -10.76
C ILE A 267 -36.55 8.55 -11.36
N LEU A 268 -36.84 8.21 -12.61
CA LEU A 268 -36.32 7.03 -13.28
C LEU A 268 -34.79 6.97 -13.32
N PRO A 269 -34.04 8.07 -13.63
CA PRO A 269 -32.59 8.06 -13.61
C PRO A 269 -32.03 7.68 -12.24
N GLY A 270 -32.66 8.16 -11.16
CA GLY A 270 -32.26 7.83 -9.80
C GLY A 270 -32.48 6.35 -9.43
N LYS A 271 -33.61 5.76 -9.87
CA LYS A 271 -33.90 4.33 -9.67
C LYS A 271 -32.90 3.45 -10.45
N VAL A 272 -32.58 3.79 -11.70
CA VAL A 272 -31.61 3.07 -12.51
C VAL A 272 -30.19 3.21 -11.90
N GLN A 273 -29.81 4.41 -11.45
CA GLN A 273 -28.52 4.62 -10.78
C GLN A 273 -28.42 3.81 -9.48
N ARG A 274 -29.50 3.71 -8.73
CA ARG A 274 -29.55 2.86 -7.55
C ARG A 274 -29.38 1.38 -7.90
N PHE A 275 -30.07 0.90 -8.94
CA PHE A 275 -29.88 -0.47 -9.44
C PHE A 275 -28.42 -0.73 -9.79
N ILE A 276 -27.76 0.19 -10.53
CA ILE A 276 -26.33 0.08 -10.86
C ILE A 276 -25.50 0.01 -9.58
N SER A 277 -25.72 0.92 -8.63
CA SER A 277 -24.98 0.95 -7.37
C SER A 277 -25.13 -0.34 -6.57
N ASP A 278 -26.35 -0.87 -6.47
CA ASP A 278 -26.64 -2.09 -5.72
C ASP A 278 -26.04 -3.36 -6.39
N ASN A 279 -25.70 -3.30 -7.69
CA ASN A 279 -25.17 -4.42 -8.48
C ASN A 279 -23.71 -4.21 -8.96
N THR A 280 -22.94 -3.30 -8.35
CA THR A 280 -21.53 -3.04 -8.68
C THR A 280 -20.64 -2.98 -7.43
N SER A 281 -20.96 -3.79 -6.43
CA SER A 281 -20.23 -3.79 -5.14
C SER A 281 -18.76 -4.21 -5.30
N LEU A 282 -18.45 -5.13 -6.21
CA LEU A 282 -17.08 -5.54 -6.51
C LEU A 282 -16.25 -4.37 -7.06
N ASP A 283 -16.81 -3.63 -8.01
CA ASP A 283 -16.15 -2.49 -8.65
C ASP A 283 -15.88 -1.38 -7.62
N GLN A 284 -16.87 -1.08 -6.78
CA GLN A 284 -16.76 -0.06 -5.74
C GLN A 284 -15.74 -0.43 -4.65
N GLU A 285 -15.48 -1.70 -4.46
CA GLU A 285 -14.49 -2.18 -3.48
C GLU A 285 -13.10 -2.27 -4.08
N LYS A 286 -12.95 -2.90 -5.27
CA LYS A 286 -11.66 -3.35 -5.81
C LYS A 286 -11.14 -2.58 -7.02
N ALA A 287 -11.96 -1.77 -7.70
CA ALA A 287 -11.56 -1.00 -8.88
C ALA A 287 -11.42 0.49 -8.54
N LEU A 288 -10.19 1.00 -8.56
CA LEU A 288 -9.85 2.37 -8.11
C LEU A 288 -10.75 3.45 -8.70
N LEU A 289 -10.93 3.44 -10.02
CA LEU A 289 -11.70 4.48 -10.74
C LEU A 289 -13.20 4.42 -10.46
N ASP A 290 -13.69 3.26 -10.00
CA ASP A 290 -15.09 2.96 -9.73
C ASP A 290 -15.44 3.11 -8.24
N GLN A 291 -14.43 3.30 -7.38
CA GLN A 291 -14.63 3.62 -5.96
C GLN A 291 -15.23 5.02 -5.78
N ASN A 292 -15.96 5.21 -4.69
CA ASN A 292 -16.34 6.54 -4.25
C ASN A 292 -15.08 7.26 -3.71
N TYR A 293 -14.93 8.53 -4.08
CA TYR A 293 -13.78 9.32 -3.65
C TYR A 293 -13.85 9.63 -2.16
N ILE A 294 -12.80 9.31 -1.40
CA ILE A 294 -12.80 9.40 0.08
C ILE A 294 -13.03 10.80 0.64
N LYS A 295 -12.72 11.86 -0.14
CA LYS A 295 -12.94 13.24 0.28
C LYS A 295 -14.31 13.79 -0.14
N ASP A 296 -14.98 13.12 -1.07
CA ASP A 296 -16.32 13.47 -1.56
C ASP A 296 -17.02 12.17 -1.99
N GLY A 297 -17.81 11.61 -1.07
CA GLY A 297 -18.49 10.33 -1.27
C GLY A 297 -19.55 10.31 -2.38
N ASP A 298 -19.99 11.47 -2.84
CA ASP A 298 -20.97 11.60 -3.94
C ASP A 298 -20.30 11.54 -5.31
N MET A 299 -18.95 11.57 -5.35
CA MET A 299 -18.15 11.57 -6.57
C MET A 299 -17.34 10.27 -6.68
N LYS A 300 -17.26 9.72 -7.91
CA LYS A 300 -16.31 8.63 -8.20
C LYS A 300 -14.89 9.14 -8.36
N VAL A 301 -13.88 8.29 -8.10
CA VAL A 301 -12.47 8.63 -8.34
C VAL A 301 -12.24 9.05 -9.79
N SER A 302 -12.86 8.35 -10.75
CA SER A 302 -12.82 8.72 -12.18
C SER A 302 -13.33 10.13 -12.46
N GLN A 303 -14.41 10.54 -11.80
CA GLN A 303 -14.97 11.89 -11.93
C GLN A 303 -14.07 12.94 -11.31
N TYR A 304 -13.48 12.64 -10.14
CA TYR A 304 -12.49 13.52 -9.52
C TYR A 304 -11.29 13.77 -10.43
N VAL A 305 -10.70 12.73 -11.02
CA VAL A 305 -9.58 12.85 -11.96
C VAL A 305 -9.95 13.76 -13.14
N LYS A 306 -11.13 13.54 -13.75
CA LYS A 306 -11.62 14.35 -14.87
C LYS A 306 -11.99 15.79 -14.48
N SER A 307 -12.32 16.03 -13.21
CA SER A 307 -12.57 17.40 -12.71
C SER A 307 -11.30 18.23 -12.60
N VAL A 308 -10.14 17.59 -12.39
CA VAL A 308 -8.83 18.27 -12.39
C VAL A 308 -8.44 18.66 -13.82
N ASN A 309 -8.54 17.71 -14.74
CA ASN A 309 -8.36 17.96 -16.17
C ASN A 309 -9.10 16.86 -16.96
N PRO A 310 -9.89 17.22 -18.01
CA PRO A 310 -10.68 16.26 -18.80
C PRO A 310 -9.85 15.14 -19.46
N ASP A 311 -8.59 15.42 -19.80
CA ASP A 311 -7.69 14.47 -20.47
C ASP A 311 -6.77 13.72 -19.48
N LEU A 312 -6.83 14.05 -18.19
CA LEU A 312 -6.02 13.39 -17.17
C LEU A 312 -6.55 11.98 -16.90
N GLU A 313 -5.62 11.03 -16.75
CA GLU A 313 -5.91 9.64 -16.46
C GLU A 313 -4.98 9.11 -15.35
N VAL A 314 -5.47 8.13 -14.58
CA VAL A 314 -4.63 7.30 -13.73
C VAL A 314 -4.06 6.18 -14.59
N VAL A 315 -2.74 6.11 -14.68
CA VAL A 315 -2.03 5.13 -15.53
C VAL A 315 -1.74 3.85 -14.75
N ARG A 316 -1.29 4.01 -13.51
CA ARG A 316 -0.86 2.91 -12.65
C ARG A 316 -0.84 3.36 -11.19
N PHE A 317 -0.96 2.41 -10.30
CA PHE A 317 -0.67 2.61 -8.87
C PHE A 317 0.10 1.40 -8.32
N VAL A 318 0.78 1.63 -7.22
CA VAL A 318 1.39 0.59 -6.38
C VAL A 318 1.03 0.88 -4.93
N ARG A 319 0.79 -0.17 -4.16
CA ARG A 319 0.47 -0.13 -2.73
C ARG A 319 1.23 -1.21 -1.99
N VAL A 320 1.83 -0.83 -0.88
CA VAL A 320 2.48 -1.76 0.05
C VAL A 320 1.88 -1.55 1.43
N SER A 321 1.62 -2.63 2.13
CA SER A 321 1.22 -2.65 3.55
C SER A 321 1.91 -3.79 4.28
N LEU A 322 2.20 -3.57 5.54
CA LEU A 322 2.63 -4.58 6.49
C LEU A 322 1.44 -5.36 7.00
#